data_645a2e911acb18c572552e5a80ddc249
#
_entry.id   645a2e911acb18c572552e5a80ddc249
#
_cell.length_a   1.000
_cell.length_b   1.000
_cell.length_c   1.000
_cell.angle_alpha   90.00
_cell.angle_beta   90.00
_cell.angle_gamma   90.00
#
_symmetry.space_group_name_H-M   'P 1'
#
loop_
_entity.id
_entity.type
_entity.pdbx_description
1 polymer ?
#
loop_
_entity_poly.entity_id
_entity_poly.type
_entity_poly.pdbx_seq_one_letter_code
_entity_poly.pdbx_strand_id
1 'polypeptide(L)'
;ASAQNILADSAAEFSGIQGQEDWYYGYRNLTLDGGGNDYDPEADFIAFPVDGTNFGSDTNAWNGTIYDFFDAGGNTTNPPWTTLGVESSHPNGTNQAEIHWTVRRWTATENDLTDPTLLQVEWFISKTAGNTNGQGVTAQLHLNGTMVGKTTIAGDDTTGITKTVFVTADAGDHIDLVHTSEGPGGNTADGSDSSLLSMIISTIVDSDGDQLPDAWEETWAPGDLTVLSSGADFDSDGLSDE
;
A
#
# COMPACT_ATOMS: atom_id res chain seq x y z
N ALA A 1 -4.18 -11.22 25.84
CA ALA A 1 -3.76 -10.61 24.57
C ALA A 1 -3.15 -9.26 24.89
N SER A 2 -1.89 -9.05 24.61
CA SER A 2 -1.27 -7.72 24.64
C SER A 2 -1.97 -6.85 23.59
N ALA A 3 -2.22 -5.60 23.95
CA ALA A 3 -2.87 -4.68 23.02
C ALA A 3 -1.89 -4.37 21.87
N GLN A 4 -2.29 -4.68 20.67
CA GLN A 4 -1.63 -4.22 19.45
C GLN A 4 -1.62 -2.69 19.46
N ASN A 5 -0.46 -2.07 19.26
CA ASN A 5 -0.34 -0.63 19.21
C ASN A 5 -0.29 -0.19 17.75
N ILE A 6 -1.28 0.57 17.31
CA ILE A 6 -1.29 1.17 15.95
C ILE A 6 -0.21 2.24 15.91
N LEU A 7 0.72 2.10 14.99
CA LEU A 7 1.75 3.08 14.68
C LEU A 7 1.27 4.06 13.60
N ALA A 8 0.56 3.55 12.58
CA ALA A 8 0.14 4.35 11.45
C ALA A 8 -1.20 3.85 10.89
N ASP A 9 -2.10 4.77 10.55
CA ASP A 9 -3.39 4.49 9.91
C ASP A 9 -3.57 5.43 8.70
N SER A 10 -3.47 4.87 7.52
CA SER A 10 -3.47 5.63 6.27
C SER A 10 -4.76 6.39 5.98
N ALA A 11 -5.86 6.03 6.61
CA ALA A 11 -7.14 6.71 6.44
C ALA A 11 -7.35 7.80 7.51
N ALA A 12 -7.03 7.48 8.79
CA ALA A 12 -7.18 8.41 9.90
C ALA A 12 -6.19 9.59 9.82
N GLU A 13 -4.99 9.35 9.29
CA GLU A 13 -3.87 10.30 9.21
C GLU A 13 -3.72 10.95 7.83
N PHE A 14 -4.64 10.67 6.91
CA PHE A 14 -4.59 11.23 5.56
C PHE A 14 -4.64 12.77 5.56
N SER A 15 -3.71 13.38 4.84
CA SER A 15 -3.63 14.83 4.75
C SER A 15 -3.19 15.32 3.36
N GLY A 16 -3.31 16.64 3.13
CA GLY A 16 -2.73 17.31 1.95
C GLY A 16 -1.30 17.78 2.15
N ILE A 17 -0.60 17.26 3.16
CA ILE A 17 0.77 17.65 3.49
C ILE A 17 1.66 16.41 3.40
N GLN A 18 2.63 16.44 2.50
CA GLN A 18 3.63 15.38 2.37
C GLN A 18 4.48 15.29 3.65
N GLY A 19 4.62 14.08 4.20
CA GLY A 19 5.40 13.81 5.40
C GLY A 19 4.67 14.11 6.72
N GLN A 20 3.38 14.49 6.70
CA GLN A 20 2.60 14.60 7.94
C GLN A 20 2.31 13.20 8.47
N GLU A 21 2.58 12.96 9.78
CA GLU A 21 2.48 11.64 10.41
C GLU A 21 3.24 10.56 9.59
N ASP A 22 4.37 10.99 9.00
CA ASP A 22 5.29 10.17 8.21
C ASP A 22 4.68 9.55 6.93
N TRP A 23 3.50 10.05 6.51
CA TRP A 23 2.83 9.66 5.28
C TRP A 23 3.23 10.52 4.09
N TYR A 24 3.50 9.83 2.96
CA TYR A 24 3.76 10.44 1.65
C TYR A 24 2.80 9.85 0.62
N TYR A 25 2.34 10.70 -0.28
CA TYR A 25 1.36 10.36 -1.31
C TYR A 25 1.93 10.67 -2.68
N GLY A 26 1.90 9.69 -3.57
CA GLY A 26 2.55 9.84 -4.86
C GLY A 26 2.12 8.79 -5.86
N TYR A 27 2.95 8.62 -6.85
CA TYR A 27 2.75 7.64 -7.92
C TYR A 27 4.10 7.16 -8.46
N ARG A 28 4.09 6.01 -9.12
CA ARG A 28 5.14 5.51 -9.99
C ARG A 28 4.72 5.79 -11.43
N ASN A 29 5.60 6.35 -12.27
CA ASN A 29 5.36 6.53 -13.70
C ASN A 29 6.12 5.46 -14.49
N LEU A 30 5.43 4.38 -14.88
CA LEU A 30 6.03 3.27 -15.63
C LEU A 30 6.45 3.66 -17.04
N THR A 31 5.85 4.71 -17.61
CA THR A 31 6.24 5.20 -18.94
C THR A 31 7.62 5.85 -18.89
N LEU A 32 7.94 6.55 -17.79
CA LEU A 32 9.25 7.18 -17.61
C LEU A 32 10.33 6.15 -17.23
N ASP A 33 10.00 5.11 -16.47
CA ASP A 33 10.97 4.08 -16.07
C ASP A 33 11.20 2.98 -17.12
N GLY A 34 10.64 3.16 -18.32
CA GLY A 34 10.88 2.27 -19.46
C GLY A 34 10.06 0.97 -19.45
N GLY A 35 8.95 0.93 -18.71
CA GLY A 35 7.99 -0.17 -18.77
C GLY A 35 8.07 -1.16 -17.62
N GLY A 36 8.73 -0.78 -16.55
CA GLY A 36 8.61 -1.43 -15.27
C GLY A 36 9.41 -2.71 -15.12
N ASN A 37 10.45 -2.56 -14.38
CA ASN A 37 11.19 -3.62 -13.73
C ASN A 37 10.77 -3.66 -12.25
N ASP A 38 11.64 -4.13 -11.41
CA ASP A 38 11.43 -4.11 -9.97
C ASP A 38 11.19 -2.67 -9.49
N TYR A 39 10.29 -2.51 -8.53
CA TYR A 39 10.00 -1.22 -7.94
C TYR A 39 11.15 -0.77 -7.05
N ASP A 40 11.77 0.37 -7.38
CA ASP A 40 12.78 1.03 -6.57
C ASP A 40 12.14 2.20 -5.83
N PRO A 41 11.97 2.15 -4.50
CA PRO A 41 11.26 3.18 -3.74
C PRO A 41 11.94 4.54 -3.80
N GLU A 42 13.26 4.61 -4.00
CA GLU A 42 14.01 5.86 -4.09
C GLU A 42 13.96 6.50 -5.49
N ALA A 43 13.97 5.66 -6.54
CA ALA A 43 14.00 6.13 -7.92
C ALA A 43 12.60 6.29 -8.53
N ASP A 44 11.65 5.42 -8.16
CA ASP A 44 10.36 5.30 -8.83
C ASP A 44 9.21 6.02 -8.12
N PHE A 45 9.37 6.34 -6.83
CA PHE A 45 8.35 7.10 -6.11
C PHE A 45 8.43 8.58 -6.46
N ILE A 46 7.36 9.09 -7.06
CA ILE A 46 7.20 10.50 -7.40
C ILE A 46 6.08 11.07 -6.51
N ALA A 47 6.46 11.94 -5.55
CA ALA A 47 5.46 12.58 -4.70
C ALA A 47 4.51 13.46 -5.53
N PHE A 48 3.22 13.46 -5.20
CA PHE A 48 2.30 14.44 -5.75
C PHE A 48 2.76 15.84 -5.38
N PRO A 49 2.87 16.76 -6.36
CA PRO A 49 3.30 18.11 -6.09
C PRO A 49 2.26 18.86 -5.24
N VAL A 50 2.73 19.61 -4.25
CA VAL A 50 1.91 20.46 -3.38
C VAL A 50 2.67 21.76 -3.12
N ASP A 51 2.48 22.78 -3.96
CA ASP A 51 3.18 24.08 -3.84
C ASP A 51 2.32 25.21 -3.25
N GLY A 52 1.06 24.91 -2.90
CA GLY A 52 0.13 25.88 -2.34
C GLY A 52 -0.47 26.86 -3.36
N THR A 53 -0.22 26.66 -4.65
CA THR A 53 -0.82 27.44 -5.74
C THR A 53 -2.18 26.89 -6.15
N ASN A 54 -2.74 27.40 -7.24
CA ASN A 54 -4.03 26.93 -7.71
C ASN A 54 -3.97 25.45 -8.12
N PHE A 55 -4.94 24.69 -7.65
CA PHE A 55 -5.16 23.30 -8.08
C PHE A 55 -5.21 23.18 -9.60
N GLY A 56 -4.62 22.10 -10.11
CA GLY A 56 -4.56 21.83 -11.55
C GLY A 56 -3.39 22.50 -12.28
N SER A 57 -2.40 23.02 -11.54
CA SER A 57 -1.09 23.35 -12.10
C SER A 57 -0.17 22.13 -12.02
N ASP A 58 0.89 22.09 -12.85
CA ASP A 58 1.93 21.05 -12.80
C ASP A 58 2.65 20.97 -11.44
N THR A 59 2.43 21.97 -10.60
CA THR A 59 3.08 22.11 -9.30
C THR A 59 2.13 21.87 -8.13
N ASN A 60 0.83 21.65 -8.37
CA ASN A 60 -0.15 21.41 -7.29
C ASN A 60 -1.24 20.41 -7.70
N ALA A 61 -1.13 19.19 -7.19
CA ALA A 61 -2.14 18.14 -7.33
C ALA A 61 -3.18 18.12 -6.19
N TRP A 62 -3.00 18.91 -5.12
CA TRP A 62 -3.92 18.91 -3.99
C TRP A 62 -5.12 19.84 -4.23
N ASN A 63 -6.34 19.28 -4.26
CA ASN A 63 -7.58 20.05 -4.48
C ASN A 63 -8.30 20.46 -3.20
N GLY A 64 -7.71 20.21 -2.04
CA GLY A 64 -8.32 20.45 -0.73
C GLY A 64 -8.96 19.23 -0.09
N THR A 65 -9.07 18.12 -0.81
CA THR A 65 -9.71 16.88 -0.35
C THR A 65 -8.94 15.63 -0.77
N ILE A 66 -8.43 15.59 -2.00
CA ILE A 66 -7.67 14.48 -2.58
C ILE A 66 -6.51 15.02 -3.39
N TYR A 67 -5.50 14.19 -3.60
CA TYR A 67 -4.52 14.38 -4.65
C TYR A 67 -5.13 13.94 -5.97
N ASP A 68 -5.04 14.80 -6.97
CA ASP A 68 -5.67 14.64 -8.26
C ASP A 68 -4.72 15.16 -9.34
N PHE A 69 -4.13 14.23 -10.08
CA PHE A 69 -3.12 14.52 -11.09
C PHE A 69 -3.74 14.72 -12.47
N PHE A 70 -4.95 15.26 -12.53
CA PHE A 70 -5.52 15.71 -13.80
C PHE A 70 -4.65 16.75 -14.45
N ASP A 71 -4.81 16.88 -15.77
CA ASP A 71 -3.98 17.75 -16.55
C ASP A 71 -3.83 19.16 -15.93
N ALA A 72 -2.68 19.77 -16.19
CA ALA A 72 -2.27 21.10 -15.74
C ALA A 72 -3.25 22.25 -16.06
N GLY A 73 -4.39 21.97 -16.64
CA GLY A 73 -5.46 22.93 -16.93
C GLY A 73 -6.63 22.88 -15.94
N GLY A 74 -6.58 22.03 -14.91
CA GLY A 74 -7.72 21.83 -13.99
C GLY A 74 -8.91 21.16 -14.66
N ASN A 75 -8.69 20.46 -15.75
CA ASN A 75 -9.72 19.77 -16.52
C ASN A 75 -9.89 18.34 -16.02
N THR A 76 -10.83 18.14 -15.11
CA THR A 76 -11.16 16.85 -14.51
C THR A 76 -11.78 15.83 -15.49
N THR A 77 -11.71 16.07 -16.78
CA THR A 77 -12.29 15.22 -17.82
C THR A 77 -11.26 14.56 -18.73
N ASN A 78 -9.97 14.82 -18.51
CA ASN A 78 -8.86 14.28 -19.30
C ASN A 78 -7.89 13.47 -18.41
N PRO A 79 -7.23 12.42 -18.96
CA PRO A 79 -6.16 11.73 -18.26
C PRO A 79 -4.95 12.68 -18.03
N PRO A 80 -4.08 12.36 -17.06
CA PRO A 80 -4.06 11.13 -16.29
C PRO A 80 -5.16 11.06 -15.23
N TRP A 81 -5.73 9.86 -15.03
CA TRP A 81 -6.79 9.61 -14.04
C TRP A 81 -6.24 9.31 -12.63
N THR A 82 -4.97 9.55 -12.42
CA THR A 82 -4.24 9.23 -11.21
C THR A 82 -4.72 10.09 -10.05
N THR A 83 -5.45 9.47 -9.12
CA THR A 83 -5.96 10.15 -7.92
C THR A 83 -5.70 9.35 -6.66
N LEU A 84 -5.56 10.04 -5.51
CA LEU A 84 -5.41 9.43 -4.20
C LEU A 84 -6.08 10.30 -3.13
N GLY A 85 -7.07 9.74 -2.45
CA GLY A 85 -7.81 10.37 -1.37
C GLY A 85 -7.67 9.61 -0.06
N VAL A 86 -8.53 9.88 0.92
CA VAL A 86 -8.50 9.23 2.25
C VAL A 86 -8.39 7.71 2.11
N GLU A 87 -9.31 7.10 1.38
CA GLU A 87 -9.26 5.69 0.99
C GLU A 87 -9.36 5.51 -0.53
N SER A 88 -9.89 6.52 -1.24
CA SER A 88 -10.09 6.43 -2.69
C SER A 88 -8.76 6.48 -3.45
N SER A 89 -8.68 5.71 -4.53
CA SER A 89 -7.52 5.70 -5.41
C SER A 89 -7.94 5.30 -6.82
N HIS A 90 -7.26 5.88 -7.82
CA HIS A 90 -7.40 5.51 -9.22
C HIS A 90 -6.02 5.52 -9.90
N PRO A 91 -5.55 4.41 -10.48
CA PRO A 91 -4.34 4.37 -11.28
C PRO A 91 -4.61 4.89 -12.69
N ASN A 92 -3.57 5.08 -13.50
CA ASN A 92 -3.68 5.39 -14.91
C ASN A 92 -3.11 4.23 -15.73
N GLY A 93 -3.88 3.65 -16.61
CA GLY A 93 -3.58 2.37 -17.27
C GLY A 93 -2.95 2.49 -18.67
N THR A 94 -2.70 1.35 -19.29
CA THR A 94 -2.06 1.21 -20.60
C THR A 94 -2.88 1.74 -21.78
N ASN A 95 -4.15 2.06 -21.57
CA ASN A 95 -5.01 2.74 -22.57
C ASN A 95 -4.80 4.26 -22.58
N GLN A 96 -3.92 4.80 -21.73
CA GLN A 96 -3.55 6.21 -21.65
C GLN A 96 -2.15 6.47 -22.19
N ALA A 97 -1.77 7.75 -22.33
CA ALA A 97 -0.44 8.16 -22.81
C ALA A 97 0.67 7.84 -21.79
N GLU A 98 0.35 7.91 -20.52
CA GLU A 98 1.25 7.59 -19.41
C GLU A 98 0.61 6.54 -18.51
N ILE A 99 1.43 5.67 -17.93
CA ILE A 99 0.99 4.61 -17.02
C ILE A 99 1.44 4.99 -15.62
N HIS A 100 0.48 5.20 -14.72
CA HIS A 100 0.75 5.53 -13.33
C HIS A 100 0.15 4.51 -12.38
N TRP A 101 0.95 4.05 -11.41
CA TRP A 101 0.48 3.35 -10.23
C TRP A 101 0.44 4.34 -9.07
N THR A 102 -0.66 4.44 -8.35
CA THR A 102 -0.68 5.30 -7.16
C THR A 102 0.05 4.63 -6.01
N VAL A 103 0.72 5.42 -5.21
CA VAL A 103 1.52 4.93 -4.07
C VAL A 103 1.16 5.72 -2.82
N ARG A 104 0.84 4.99 -1.77
CA ARG A 104 0.66 5.49 -0.41
C ARG A 104 1.82 4.94 0.40
N ARG A 105 2.73 5.81 0.82
CA ARG A 105 3.97 5.49 1.54
C ARG A 105 3.90 5.91 2.98
N TRP A 106 4.23 5.00 3.88
CA TRP A 106 4.64 5.33 5.23
C TRP A 106 6.15 5.13 5.37
N THR A 107 6.83 6.07 6.04
CA THR A 107 8.27 5.98 6.30
C THR A 107 8.49 5.91 7.80
N ALA A 108 9.04 4.80 8.27
CA ALA A 108 9.36 4.64 9.68
C ALA A 108 10.40 5.69 10.13
N THR A 109 10.18 6.29 11.29
CA THR A 109 11.13 7.23 11.89
C THR A 109 11.72 6.67 13.19
N GLU A 110 12.79 7.32 13.71
CA GLU A 110 13.35 6.98 15.02
C GLU A 110 12.36 7.18 16.18
N ASN A 111 11.27 7.94 15.94
CA ASN A 111 10.19 8.09 16.93
C ASN A 111 9.23 6.91 16.92
N ASP A 112 9.11 6.21 15.80
CA ASP A 112 8.25 5.04 15.64
C ASP A 112 8.97 3.76 16.06
N LEU A 113 10.20 3.60 15.55
CA LEU A 113 11.01 2.40 15.74
C LEU A 113 12.41 2.78 16.22
N THR A 114 12.81 2.29 17.39
CA THR A 114 14.16 2.51 17.94
C THR A 114 15.14 1.42 17.58
N ASP A 115 14.64 0.26 17.21
CA ASP A 115 15.36 -0.94 16.80
C ASP A 115 14.53 -1.68 15.75
N PRO A 116 15.10 -2.61 14.97
CA PRO A 116 14.31 -3.45 14.08
C PRO A 116 13.14 -4.11 14.82
N THR A 117 11.94 -3.86 14.35
CA THR A 117 10.70 -4.23 15.05
C THR A 117 9.81 -5.03 14.12
N LEU A 118 9.24 -6.13 14.62
CA LEU A 118 8.24 -6.91 13.92
C LEU A 118 6.91 -6.13 13.90
N LEU A 119 6.41 -5.86 12.70
CA LEU A 119 5.19 -5.11 12.44
C LEU A 119 4.15 -6.02 11.79
N GLN A 120 2.91 -5.83 12.16
CA GLN A 120 1.77 -6.29 11.38
C GLN A 120 1.33 -5.17 10.45
N VAL A 121 1.27 -5.46 9.15
CA VAL A 121 0.71 -4.57 8.14
C VAL A 121 -0.56 -5.19 7.59
N GLU A 122 -1.68 -4.54 7.87
CA GLU A 122 -2.99 -4.89 7.32
C GLU A 122 -3.36 -3.90 6.21
N TRP A 123 -3.79 -4.38 5.05
CA TRP A 123 -4.31 -3.53 3.99
C TRP A 123 -5.61 -4.07 3.42
N PHE A 124 -6.42 -3.16 2.95
CA PHE A 124 -7.72 -3.42 2.32
C PHE A 124 -7.75 -2.91 0.89
N ILE A 125 -8.43 -3.63 0.02
CA ILE A 125 -8.76 -3.19 -1.35
C ILE A 125 -10.17 -3.62 -1.74
N SER A 126 -10.97 -2.70 -2.31
CA SER A 126 -12.24 -3.00 -2.97
C SER A 126 -12.49 -2.04 -4.12
N LYS A 127 -13.44 -2.36 -5.00
CA LYS A 127 -13.94 -1.41 -6.01
C LYS A 127 -14.92 -0.44 -5.36
N THR A 128 -14.92 0.82 -5.80
CA THR A 128 -15.92 1.81 -5.35
C THR A 128 -17.31 1.54 -5.93
N ALA A 129 -17.37 0.91 -7.11
CA ALA A 129 -18.62 0.52 -7.76
C ALA A 129 -18.42 -0.78 -8.54
N GLY A 130 -19.39 -1.67 -8.49
CA GLY A 130 -19.42 -2.90 -9.28
C GLY A 130 -19.57 -2.58 -10.76
N ASN A 131 -18.56 -2.88 -11.56
CA ASN A 131 -18.61 -2.74 -13.01
C ASN A 131 -18.04 -4.00 -13.67
N THR A 132 -18.93 -4.83 -14.19
CA THR A 132 -18.54 -6.08 -14.87
C THR A 132 -17.77 -5.86 -16.16
N ASN A 133 -17.70 -4.63 -16.68
CA ASN A 133 -16.82 -4.27 -17.80
C ASN A 133 -15.43 -3.79 -17.32
N GLY A 134 -15.27 -3.53 -16.02
CA GLY A 134 -13.97 -3.22 -15.42
C GLY A 134 -13.07 -4.46 -15.41
N GLN A 135 -11.78 -4.25 -15.62
CA GLN A 135 -10.81 -5.36 -15.70
C GLN A 135 -10.37 -5.85 -14.31
N GLY A 136 -10.66 -5.09 -13.27
CA GLY A 136 -10.14 -5.29 -11.93
C GLY A 136 -8.84 -4.54 -11.68
N VAL A 137 -8.33 -4.66 -10.48
CA VAL A 137 -7.15 -3.92 -10.00
C VAL A 137 -6.31 -4.78 -9.07
N THR A 138 -5.08 -4.35 -8.85
CA THR A 138 -4.16 -5.01 -7.92
C THR A 138 -3.63 -4.01 -6.90
N ALA A 139 -3.64 -4.40 -5.63
CA ALA A 139 -2.83 -3.79 -4.58
C ALA A 139 -1.55 -4.62 -4.38
N GLN A 140 -0.42 -3.94 -4.26
CA GLN A 140 0.88 -4.53 -3.91
C GLN A 140 1.39 -3.84 -2.66
N LEU A 141 1.93 -4.61 -1.72
CA LEU A 141 2.61 -4.08 -0.55
C LEU A 141 4.10 -4.33 -0.70
N HIS A 142 4.88 -3.29 -0.52
CA HIS A 142 6.34 -3.35 -0.62
C HIS A 142 7.00 -2.85 0.67
N LEU A 143 8.06 -3.52 1.09
CA LEU A 143 9.01 -3.03 2.09
C LEU A 143 10.33 -2.73 1.38
N ASN A 144 10.75 -1.46 1.36
CA ASN A 144 11.96 -1.01 0.68
C ASN A 144 12.06 -1.51 -0.78
N GLY A 145 10.95 -1.48 -1.52
CA GLY A 145 10.87 -1.97 -2.89
C GLY A 145 10.66 -3.48 -3.04
N THR A 146 10.95 -4.28 -2.02
CA THR A 146 10.66 -5.71 -2.05
C THR A 146 9.17 -5.95 -1.87
N MET A 147 8.52 -6.64 -2.81
CA MET A 147 7.12 -6.98 -2.71
C MET A 147 6.90 -8.07 -1.66
N VAL A 148 6.18 -7.73 -0.58
CA VAL A 148 5.85 -8.62 0.54
C VAL A 148 4.40 -9.09 0.52
N GLY A 149 3.56 -8.48 -0.31
CA GLY A 149 2.16 -8.88 -0.46
C GLY A 149 1.55 -8.41 -1.78
N LYS A 150 0.61 -9.20 -2.32
CA LYS A 150 -0.14 -8.86 -3.53
C LYS A 150 -1.59 -9.33 -3.41
N THR A 151 -2.54 -8.53 -3.85
CA THR A 151 -3.97 -8.89 -3.92
C THR A 151 -4.56 -8.31 -5.18
N THR A 152 -5.17 -9.16 -6.00
CA THR A 152 -5.86 -8.76 -7.23
C THR A 152 -7.35 -9.04 -7.07
N ILE A 153 -8.21 -8.07 -7.40
CA ILE A 153 -9.66 -8.17 -7.32
C ILE A 153 -10.31 -7.94 -8.68
N ALA A 154 -11.48 -8.52 -8.87
CA ALA A 154 -12.28 -8.35 -10.08
C ALA A 154 -12.89 -6.95 -10.19
N GLY A 155 -13.27 -6.52 -11.40
CA GLY A 155 -13.84 -5.20 -11.67
C GLY A 155 -15.17 -4.92 -10.98
N ASP A 156 -15.88 -5.95 -10.54
CA ASP A 156 -17.17 -5.88 -9.84
C ASP A 156 -17.07 -6.21 -8.34
N ASP A 157 -15.87 -6.43 -7.81
CA ASP A 157 -15.68 -6.76 -6.39
C ASP A 157 -15.76 -5.50 -5.51
N THR A 158 -16.97 -5.21 -5.04
CA THR A 158 -17.24 -4.13 -4.07
C THR A 158 -17.21 -4.60 -2.61
N THR A 159 -17.05 -5.90 -2.36
CA THR A 159 -16.88 -6.45 -1.01
C THR A 159 -15.47 -6.22 -0.52
N GLY A 160 -14.51 -6.42 -1.40
CA GLY A 160 -13.11 -6.22 -1.14
C GLY A 160 -12.46 -7.35 -0.33
N ILE A 161 -11.15 -7.22 -0.17
CA ILE A 161 -10.30 -8.19 0.54
C ILE A 161 -9.39 -7.44 1.50
N THR A 162 -9.36 -7.88 2.75
CA THR A 162 -8.33 -7.51 3.71
C THR A 162 -7.22 -8.56 3.70
N LYS A 163 -5.98 -8.12 3.75
CA LYS A 163 -4.78 -8.94 3.86
C LYS A 163 -3.91 -8.46 5.00
N THR A 164 -3.18 -9.40 5.58
CA THR A 164 -2.22 -9.14 6.65
C THR A 164 -0.90 -9.80 6.30
N VAL A 165 0.20 -9.12 6.56
CA VAL A 165 1.56 -9.69 6.54
C VAL A 165 2.31 -9.20 7.77
N PHE A 166 3.34 -9.96 8.12
CA PHE A 166 4.30 -9.57 9.16
C PHE A 166 5.62 -9.21 8.47
N VAL A 167 6.21 -8.10 8.87
CA VAL A 167 7.49 -7.62 8.32
C VAL A 167 8.34 -7.05 9.44
N THR A 168 9.64 -7.26 9.39
CA THR A 168 10.58 -6.56 10.27
C THR A 168 11.04 -5.29 9.59
N ALA A 169 10.83 -4.16 10.24
CA ALA A 169 11.23 -2.84 9.73
C ALA A 169 12.06 -2.08 10.77
N ASP A 170 12.87 -1.16 10.29
CA ASP A 170 13.72 -0.26 11.07
C ASP A 170 13.44 1.21 10.70
N ALA A 171 13.94 2.14 11.50
CA ALA A 171 13.84 3.55 11.17
C ALA A 171 14.53 3.84 9.82
N GLY A 172 13.84 4.59 8.97
CA GLY A 172 14.24 4.86 7.58
C GLY A 172 13.61 3.95 6.54
N ASP A 173 12.98 2.85 6.96
CA ASP A 173 12.32 1.93 6.03
C ASP A 173 11.03 2.52 5.47
N HIS A 174 10.71 2.14 4.22
CA HIS A 174 9.49 2.52 3.52
C HIS A 174 8.53 1.34 3.38
N ILE A 175 7.29 1.53 3.81
CA ILE A 175 6.19 0.61 3.54
C ILE A 175 5.26 1.29 2.54
N ASP A 176 5.18 0.73 1.33
CA ASP A 176 4.43 1.28 0.20
C ASP A 176 3.24 0.40 -0.16
N LEU A 177 2.04 0.96 -0.07
CA LEU A 177 0.83 0.37 -0.65
C LEU A 177 0.63 0.94 -2.05
N VAL A 178 0.85 0.10 -3.06
CA VAL A 178 0.82 0.45 -4.47
C VAL A 178 -0.46 -0.07 -5.11
N HIS A 179 -1.18 0.80 -5.82
CA HIS A 179 -2.40 0.45 -6.57
C HIS A 179 -2.14 0.50 -8.07
N THR A 180 -2.40 -0.60 -8.74
CA THR A 180 -2.18 -0.76 -10.18
C THR A 180 -3.48 -1.08 -10.91
N SER A 181 -3.54 -0.79 -12.20
CA SER A 181 -4.65 -1.17 -13.10
C SER A 181 -4.61 -2.64 -13.55
N GLU A 182 -3.72 -3.47 -12.99
CA GLU A 182 -3.65 -4.89 -13.34
C GLU A 182 -4.83 -5.67 -12.74
N GLY A 183 -5.72 -6.15 -13.59
CA GLY A 183 -6.82 -7.04 -13.19
C GLY A 183 -6.44 -8.53 -13.20
N PRO A 184 -7.35 -9.44 -12.76
CA PRO A 184 -7.09 -10.88 -12.67
C PRO A 184 -6.68 -11.54 -13.99
N GLY A 185 -7.03 -10.95 -15.12
CA GLY A 185 -6.65 -11.43 -16.47
C GLY A 185 -5.36 -10.85 -17.00
N GLY A 186 -4.60 -10.07 -16.20
CA GLY A 186 -3.39 -9.37 -16.64
C GLY A 186 -3.67 -8.17 -17.55
N ASN A 187 -4.92 -7.76 -17.70
CA ASN A 187 -5.27 -6.53 -18.40
C ASN A 187 -4.95 -5.33 -17.51
N THR A 188 -4.34 -4.31 -18.07
CA THR A 188 -3.84 -3.11 -17.39
C THR A 188 -4.46 -1.81 -17.89
N ALA A 189 -5.61 -1.88 -18.57
CA ALA A 189 -6.40 -0.71 -18.92
C ALA A 189 -7.18 -0.20 -17.70
N ASP A 190 -7.21 1.12 -17.50
CA ASP A 190 -7.78 1.76 -16.30
C ASP A 190 -9.29 1.99 -16.29
N GLY A 191 -10.00 1.35 -17.21
CA GLY A 191 -11.45 1.54 -17.33
C GLY A 191 -12.21 1.12 -16.07
N SER A 192 -12.76 2.10 -15.34
CA SER A 192 -13.52 1.88 -14.10
C SER A 192 -12.68 1.36 -12.92
N ASP A 193 -11.45 1.81 -12.78
CA ASP A 193 -10.51 1.31 -11.77
C ASP A 193 -10.56 2.05 -10.42
N SER A 194 -11.52 2.97 -10.25
CA SER A 194 -11.74 3.59 -8.94
C SER A 194 -11.92 2.55 -7.85
N SER A 195 -11.11 2.65 -6.80
CA SER A 195 -11.03 1.67 -5.74
C SER A 195 -10.91 2.35 -4.37
N LEU A 196 -11.18 1.58 -3.32
CA LEU A 196 -10.87 1.94 -1.93
C LEU A 196 -9.65 1.14 -1.51
N LEU A 197 -8.65 1.82 -0.95
CA LEU A 197 -7.45 1.24 -0.37
C LEU A 197 -7.12 1.91 0.95
N SER A 198 -6.83 1.10 1.96
CA SER A 198 -6.30 1.57 3.25
C SER A 198 -5.23 0.63 3.77
N MET A 199 -4.40 1.13 4.68
CA MET A 199 -3.33 0.38 5.31
C MET A 199 -3.22 0.80 6.78
N ILE A 200 -3.10 -0.18 7.67
CA ILE A 200 -2.84 0.00 9.10
C ILE A 200 -1.55 -0.73 9.43
N ILE A 201 -0.65 -0.06 10.11
CA ILE A 201 0.62 -0.58 10.59
C ILE A 201 0.60 -0.59 12.11
N SER A 202 0.92 -1.74 12.70
CA SER A 202 0.88 -1.91 14.16
C SER A 202 2.11 -2.66 14.64
N THR A 203 2.57 -2.35 15.85
CA THR A 203 3.53 -3.22 16.53
C THR A 203 2.85 -4.49 17.02
N ILE A 204 3.59 -5.56 17.06
CA ILE A 204 3.17 -6.82 17.68
C ILE A 204 4.17 -7.20 18.75
N VAL A 205 3.72 -8.04 19.68
CA VAL A 205 4.61 -8.62 20.68
C VAL A 205 5.17 -9.92 20.12
N ASP A 206 6.48 -10.03 20.16
CA ASP A 206 7.29 -11.19 19.81
C ASP A 206 8.33 -11.30 20.94
N SER A 207 8.01 -12.11 21.96
CA SER A 207 8.77 -12.11 23.21
C SER A 207 10.06 -12.91 23.15
N ASP A 208 10.17 -13.86 22.24
CA ASP A 208 11.39 -14.67 22.06
C ASP A 208 12.23 -14.27 20.84
N GLY A 209 11.72 -13.36 19.99
CA GLY A 209 12.46 -12.72 18.91
C GLY A 209 12.62 -13.60 17.66
N ASP A 210 11.72 -14.55 17.44
CA ASP A 210 11.80 -15.50 16.35
C ASP A 210 11.01 -15.09 15.10
N GLN A 211 10.35 -13.93 15.14
CA GLN A 211 9.53 -13.31 14.09
C GLN A 211 8.11 -13.89 13.96
N LEU A 212 7.67 -14.68 14.93
CA LEU A 212 6.26 -15.05 15.06
C LEU A 212 5.59 -14.22 16.17
N PRO A 213 4.33 -13.78 15.99
CA PRO A 213 3.62 -13.08 17.06
C PRO A 213 3.28 -14.01 18.22
N ASP A 214 3.56 -13.59 19.46
CA ASP A 214 3.15 -14.33 20.69
C ASP A 214 1.68 -14.79 20.61
N ALA A 215 0.79 -13.93 20.15
CA ALA A 215 -0.64 -14.24 20.07
C ALA A 215 -0.96 -15.34 19.05
N TRP A 216 -0.17 -15.47 18.00
CA TRP A 216 -0.29 -16.55 17.03
C TRP A 216 0.25 -17.84 17.62
N GLU A 217 1.44 -17.80 18.23
CA GLU A 217 2.07 -18.96 18.85
C GLU A 217 1.23 -19.54 19.99
N GLU A 218 0.66 -18.70 20.86
CA GLU A 218 -0.26 -19.12 21.93
C GLU A 218 -1.51 -19.87 21.39
N THR A 219 -1.86 -19.68 20.14
CA THR A 219 -2.95 -20.43 19.51
C THR A 219 -2.56 -21.86 19.18
N TRP A 220 -1.31 -22.09 18.77
CA TRP A 220 -0.81 -23.37 18.27
C TRP A 220 0.06 -24.11 19.27
N ALA A 221 0.79 -23.39 20.15
CA ALA A 221 1.66 -23.92 21.19
C ALA A 221 1.40 -23.21 22.54
N PRO A 222 0.21 -23.35 23.17
CA PRO A 222 -0.16 -22.60 24.36
C PRO A 222 0.83 -22.74 25.51
N GLY A 223 1.36 -21.63 26.01
CA GLY A 223 2.23 -21.56 27.18
C GLY A 223 3.71 -21.82 26.92
N ASP A 224 4.13 -22.00 25.67
CA ASP A 224 5.55 -22.13 25.30
C ASP A 224 5.82 -21.48 23.92
N LEU A 225 6.24 -20.23 23.94
CA LEU A 225 6.53 -19.43 22.73
C LEU A 225 7.79 -19.90 21.97
N THR A 226 8.60 -20.79 22.57
CA THR A 226 9.86 -21.26 21.96
C THR A 226 9.70 -22.54 21.13
N VAL A 227 8.49 -23.07 21.02
CA VAL A 227 8.19 -24.32 20.31
C VAL A 227 8.06 -24.12 18.81
N LEU A 228 7.47 -23.00 18.42
CA LEU A 228 7.33 -22.58 17.02
C LEU A 228 8.48 -21.63 16.68
N SER A 229 8.84 -21.52 15.42
CA SER A 229 9.78 -20.50 14.96
C SER A 229 9.67 -20.30 13.45
N SER A 230 9.82 -19.07 13.00
CA SER A 230 9.78 -18.71 11.58
C SER A 230 10.74 -19.60 10.78
N GLY A 231 10.23 -20.23 9.70
CA GLY A 231 10.99 -21.18 8.86
C GLY A 231 11.15 -22.60 9.43
N ALA A 232 10.64 -22.89 10.63
CA ALA A 232 10.55 -24.27 11.15
C ALA A 232 9.33 -25.00 10.56
N ASP A 233 9.25 -26.29 10.80
CA ASP A 233 8.14 -27.18 10.46
C ASP A 233 7.85 -28.05 11.68
N PHE A 234 7.10 -27.48 12.62
CA PHE A 234 6.87 -28.08 13.94
C PHE A 234 6.04 -29.37 13.85
N ASP A 235 5.03 -29.41 13.02
CA ASP A 235 4.15 -30.56 12.87
C ASP A 235 4.63 -31.54 11.77
N SER A 236 5.72 -31.20 11.07
CA SER A 236 6.37 -32.00 10.03
C SER A 236 5.45 -32.33 8.84
N ASP A 237 4.57 -31.40 8.47
CA ASP A 237 3.69 -31.51 7.31
C ASP A 237 4.33 -31.07 5.99
N GLY A 238 5.53 -30.52 6.06
CA GLY A 238 6.33 -30.04 4.91
C GLY A 238 6.08 -28.57 4.55
N LEU A 239 5.37 -27.84 5.38
CA LEU A 239 5.20 -26.40 5.32
C LEU A 239 5.93 -25.75 6.50
N SER A 240 6.32 -24.51 6.37
CA SER A 240 6.88 -23.75 7.49
C SER A 240 5.77 -23.22 8.42
N ASP A 241 6.12 -22.93 9.67
CA ASP A 241 5.23 -22.40 10.70
C ASP A 241 4.79 -20.94 10.46
N GLU A 242 5.21 -20.31 9.33
CA GLU A 242 4.92 -18.94 8.93
C GLU A 242 3.48 -18.73 8.39
#